data_28faec123a76ba60fe439e5ca59260ac
#
_entry.id   28faec123a76ba60fe439e5ca59260ac
#
_cell.length_a   1.000
_cell.length_b   1.000
_cell.length_c   1.000
_cell.angle_alpha   90.00
_cell.angle_beta   90.00
_cell.angle_gamma   90.00
#
_symmetry.space_group_name_H-M   'P 1'
#
loop_
_entity.id
_entity.type
_entity.pdbx_description
1 polymer ?
#
loop_
_entity_poly.entity_id
_entity_poly.type
_entity_poly.pdbx_seq_one_letter_code
_entity_poly.pdbx_strand_id
1 'polypeptide(L)' 'MKKQEIAKLSIEDLNSRLIDFKNQYVSLKLTHKMAPIENPLRIKEMRKLIARLSTELTHRSIQA' A
#
# COMPACT_ATOMS: atom_id res chain seq x y z
N MET A 1 -6.34 -0.02 -5.40
CA MET A 1 -6.30 -1.10 -6.42
C MET A 1 -7.28 -2.19 -6.06
N LYS A 2 -7.92 -2.75 -7.04
CA LYS A 2 -8.81 -3.88 -6.82
C LYS A 2 -8.01 -5.16 -6.60
N LYS A 3 -8.58 -6.10 -5.86
CA LYS A 3 -7.93 -7.39 -5.58
C LYS A 3 -7.48 -8.12 -6.85
N GLN A 4 -8.28 -8.05 -7.91
CA GLN A 4 -7.98 -8.68 -9.18
C GLN A 4 -6.75 -8.07 -9.86
N GLU A 5 -6.57 -6.76 -9.75
CA GLU A 5 -5.41 -6.08 -10.30
C GLU A 5 -4.13 -6.48 -9.58
N ILE A 6 -4.21 -6.59 -8.25
CA ILE A 6 -3.10 -7.02 -7.43
C ILE A 6 -2.68 -8.46 -7.78
N ALA A 7 -3.64 -9.33 -8.00
CA ALA A 7 -3.37 -10.72 -8.34
C ALA A 7 -2.65 -10.89 -9.68
N LYS A 8 -2.77 -9.92 -10.59
CA LYS A 8 -2.13 -9.97 -11.91
C LYS A 8 -0.71 -9.44 -11.92
N LEU A 9 -0.27 -8.77 -10.86
CA LEU A 9 1.06 -8.18 -10.81
C LEU A 9 2.13 -9.24 -10.54
N SER A 10 3.31 -9.06 -11.12
CA SER A 10 4.46 -9.89 -10.82
C SER A 10 4.99 -9.57 -9.42
N ILE A 11 5.85 -10.45 -8.87
CA ILE A 11 6.45 -10.22 -7.55
C ILE A 11 7.28 -8.94 -7.55
N GLU A 12 8.01 -8.68 -8.63
CA GLU A 12 8.81 -7.46 -8.76
C GLU A 12 7.94 -6.21 -8.76
N ASP A 13 6.83 -6.25 -9.50
CA ASP A 13 5.87 -5.15 -9.54
C ASP A 13 5.23 -4.93 -8.18
N LEU A 14 4.89 -5.99 -7.47
CA LEU A 14 4.33 -5.91 -6.12
C LEU A 14 5.30 -5.23 -5.17
N ASN A 15 6.58 -5.63 -5.21
CA ASN A 15 7.61 -5.02 -4.38
C ASN A 15 7.77 -3.53 -4.68
N SER A 16 7.85 -3.16 -5.94
CA SER A 16 7.99 -1.77 -6.36
C SER A 16 6.81 -0.92 -5.90
N ARG A 17 5.60 -1.42 -6.11
CA ARG A 17 4.39 -0.70 -5.69
C ARG A 17 4.29 -0.59 -4.18
N LEU A 18 4.68 -1.64 -3.46
CA LEU A 18 4.67 -1.64 -2.01
C LEU A 18 5.61 -0.58 -1.44
N ILE A 19 6.81 -0.47 -1.98
CA ILE A 19 7.78 0.54 -1.58
C ILE A 19 7.23 1.95 -1.86
N ASP A 20 6.69 2.17 -3.06
CA ASP A 20 6.11 3.46 -3.44
C ASP A 20 4.97 3.86 -2.49
N PHE A 21 4.05 2.95 -2.23
CA PHE A 21 2.91 3.23 -1.37
C PHE A 21 3.32 3.45 0.07
N LYS A 22 4.32 2.72 0.57
CA LYS A 22 4.86 2.95 1.91
C LYS A 22 5.46 4.35 2.03
N ASN A 23 6.19 4.79 1.02
CA ASN A 23 6.77 6.13 0.98
C ASN A 23 5.68 7.20 0.96
N GLN A 24 4.65 7.01 0.15
CA GLN A 24 3.51 7.92 0.09
C GLN A 24 2.76 7.97 1.43
N TYR A 25 2.59 6.83 2.07
CA TYR A 25 1.94 6.73 3.37
C TYR A 25 2.69 7.50 4.44
N VAL A 26 4.01 7.36 4.49
CA VAL A 26 4.85 8.11 5.43
C VAL A 26 4.74 9.61 5.19
N SER A 27 4.79 10.03 3.92
CA SER A 27 4.62 11.45 3.55
C SER A 27 3.27 11.99 3.99
N LEU A 28 2.20 11.23 3.76
CA LEU A 28 0.85 11.63 4.17
C LEU A 28 0.72 11.76 5.68
N LYS A 29 1.33 10.84 6.43
CA LYS A 29 1.32 10.91 7.89
C LYS A 29 2.06 12.13 8.41
N LEU A 30 3.20 12.45 7.83
CA LEU A 30 3.96 13.64 8.19
C LEU A 30 3.17 14.91 7.90
N THR A 31 2.59 15.01 6.72
CA THR A 31 1.76 16.14 6.34
C THR A 31 0.57 16.31 7.29
N HIS A 32 -0.06 15.20 7.68
CA HIS A 32 -1.18 15.23 8.60
C HIS A 32 -0.78 15.71 10.00
N LYS A 33 0.42 15.37 10.45
CA LYS A 33 0.94 15.86 11.73
C LYS A 33 1.22 17.36 11.72
N MET A 34 1.78 17.86 10.62
CA MET A 34 2.16 19.28 10.49
C MET A 34 0.95 20.17 10.22
N ALA A 35 0.01 19.69 9.42
CA ALA A 35 -1.20 20.42 9.04
C ALA A 35 -2.36 19.42 9.01
N PRO A 36 -3.13 19.27 10.09
CA PRO A 36 -4.21 18.29 10.15
C PRO A 36 -5.15 18.40 8.97
N ILE A 37 -5.35 17.28 8.27
CA ILE A 37 -6.23 17.19 7.12
C ILE A 37 -7.65 16.91 7.63
N GLU A 38 -8.64 17.63 7.10
CA GLU A 38 -10.04 17.46 7.50
C GLU A 38 -10.55 16.04 7.25
N ASN A 39 -10.03 15.39 6.22
CA ASN A 39 -10.47 14.05 5.85
C ASN A 39 -9.29 13.07 5.79
N PRO A 40 -9.08 12.23 6.81
CA PRO A 40 -7.99 11.26 6.83
C PRO A 40 -8.27 10.01 5.98
N LEU A 41 -9.29 10.05 5.14
CA LEU A 41 -9.69 8.90 4.32
C LEU A 41 -8.54 8.40 3.46
N ARG A 42 -7.72 9.30 2.90
CA ARG A 42 -6.57 8.92 2.08
C ARG A 42 -5.57 8.07 2.85
N ILE A 43 -5.34 8.42 4.11
CA ILE A 43 -4.42 7.67 4.98
C ILE A 43 -4.97 6.26 5.20
N LYS A 44 -6.27 6.12 5.44
CA LYS A 44 -6.93 4.83 5.60
C LYS A 44 -6.83 3.99 4.33
N GLU A 45 -7.10 4.59 3.18
CA GLU A 45 -7.05 3.90 1.89
C GLU A 45 -5.65 3.41 1.58
N MET A 46 -4.63 4.23 1.81
CA MET A 46 -3.24 3.84 1.60
C MET A 46 -2.83 2.70 2.51
N ARG A 47 -3.24 2.73 3.77
CA ARG A 47 -2.94 1.66 4.72
C ARG A 47 -3.57 0.33 4.29
N LYS A 48 -4.82 0.36 3.84
CA LYS A 48 -5.50 -0.84 3.33
C LYS A 48 -4.79 -1.39 2.10
N LEU A 49 -4.37 -0.52 1.19
CA LEU A 49 -3.68 -0.90 -0.02
C LEU A 49 -2.34 -1.57 0.28
N ILE A 50 -1.57 -0.98 1.18
CA ILE A 50 -0.30 -1.54 1.63
C ILE A 50 -0.50 -2.92 2.26
N ALA A 51 -1.53 -3.08 3.09
CA ALA A 51 -1.86 -4.36 3.71
C ALA A 51 -2.22 -5.41 2.66
N ARG A 52 -3.01 -5.05 1.65
CA ARG A 52 -3.37 -5.97 0.57
C ARG A 52 -2.16 -6.42 -0.24
N LEU A 53 -1.28 -5.49 -0.57
CA LEU A 53 -0.05 -5.81 -1.31
C LEU A 53 0.88 -6.70 -0.48
N SER A 54 1.04 -6.40 0.79
CA SER A 54 1.85 -7.22 1.70
C SER A 54 1.30 -8.62 1.84
N THR A 55 -0.02 -8.77 1.95
CA THR A 55 -0.68 -10.06 2.04
C THR A 55 -0.45 -10.88 0.77
N GLU A 56 -0.57 -10.26 -0.40
CA GLU A 56 -0.34 -10.94 -1.67
C GLU A 56 1.12 -11.42 -1.80
N LEU A 57 2.08 -10.59 -1.41
CA LEU A 57 3.49 -10.98 -1.41
C LEU A 57 3.75 -12.17 -0.50
N THR A 58 3.20 -12.15 0.71
CA THR A 58 3.33 -13.25 1.66
C THR A 58 2.72 -14.52 1.10
N HIS A 59 1.54 -14.42 0.51
CA HIS A 59 0.84 -15.54 -0.10
C HIS A 59 1.67 -16.19 -1.20
N ARG A 60 2.26 -15.38 -2.08
CA ARG A 60 3.10 -15.90 -3.16
C ARG A 60 4.39 -16.52 -2.65
N SER A 61 4.99 -15.96 -1.59
CA SER A 61 6.17 -16.54 -0.97
C SER A 61 5.89 -17.93 -0.40
N ILE A 62 4.71 -18.13 0.18
CA ILE A 62 4.31 -19.43 0.74
C ILE A 62 4.06 -20.43 -0.37
N GLN A 63 3.51 -19.99 -1.50
CA GLN A 63 3.20 -20.87 -2.64
C GLN A 63 4.42 -21.22 -3.48
N ALA A 64 5.47 -20.45 -3.37
CA ALA A 64 6.71 -20.68 -4.15
C ALA A 64 7.58 -21.83 -3.55
#